data_1ed38e5d704b99a7e704f2dcb4633b34
#
_entry.id   1ed38e5d704b99a7e704f2dcb4633b34
#
_cell.length_a   1.000
_cell.length_b   1.000
_cell.length_c   1.000
_cell.angle_alpha   90.00
_cell.angle_beta   90.00
_cell.angle_gamma   90.00
#
_symmetry.space_group_name_H-M   'P 1'
#
loop_
_entity.id
_entity.type
_entity.pdbx_description
1 polymer ?
#
loop_
_entity_poly.entity_id
_entity_poly.type
_entity_poly.pdbx_seq_one_letter_code
_entity_poly.pdbx_strand_id
1 'polypeptide(L)'
;PADWKKNRRLYYFSRWFVKSIKRVFRPSSRDIEFLAFLREQDPLQPTRVPLDWVGAMDQWISEFAQAKKVDYPVHIIQGDNDKTLDWKYNLSQFRLTFNALQVSIIKRANHHLVNEEEALRESIFAKIEL
;
A
#
# COMPACT_ATOMS: atom_id res chain seq x y z
N PRO A 1 3.77 5.00 1.63
CA PRO A 1 3.04 4.69 2.87
C PRO A 1 2.36 5.92 3.43
N ALA A 2 1.28 5.70 4.21
CA ALA A 2 0.69 6.77 4.99
C ALA A 2 1.75 7.40 5.92
N ASP A 3 1.64 8.71 6.17
CA ASP A 3 2.60 9.47 7.00
C ASP A 3 4.07 9.44 6.51
N TRP A 4 4.29 9.25 5.20
CA TRP A 4 5.64 9.09 4.66
C TRP A 4 6.59 10.23 5.01
N LYS A 5 6.15 11.48 4.93
CA LYS A 5 6.99 12.65 5.25
C LYS A 5 7.54 12.60 6.68
N LYS A 6 6.72 12.19 7.64
CA LYS A 6 7.10 12.03 9.05
C LYS A 6 8.06 10.85 9.22
N ASN A 7 7.71 9.69 8.65
CA ASN A 7 8.50 8.46 8.74
C ASN A 7 9.86 8.62 8.05
N ARG A 8 9.95 9.34 6.94
CA ARG A 8 11.19 9.66 6.25
C ARG A 8 12.14 10.47 7.13
N ARG A 9 11.65 11.51 7.82
CA ARG A 9 12.47 12.30 8.76
C ARG A 9 13.00 11.45 9.90
N LEU A 10 12.16 10.60 10.48
CA LEU A 10 12.54 9.68 11.55
C LEU A 10 13.59 8.67 11.06
N TYR A 11 13.44 8.14 9.85
CA TYR A 11 14.41 7.26 9.22
C TYR A 11 15.80 7.91 9.13
N TYR A 12 15.91 9.12 8.57
CA TYR A 12 17.20 9.80 8.44
C TYR A 12 17.88 10.08 9.79
N PHE A 13 17.10 10.33 10.82
CA PHE A 13 17.63 10.51 12.17
C PHE A 13 18.08 9.20 12.80
N SER A 14 17.30 8.12 12.65
CA SER A 14 17.52 6.87 13.39
C SER A 14 18.44 5.85 12.69
N ARG A 15 18.66 5.95 11.37
CA ARG A 15 19.37 4.95 10.57
C ARG A 15 20.78 4.61 11.05
N TRP A 16 21.43 5.52 11.77
CA TRP A 16 22.78 5.33 12.30
C TRP A 16 22.80 4.52 13.60
N PHE A 17 21.67 4.46 14.31
CA PHE A 17 21.58 3.89 15.65
C PHE A 17 20.67 2.66 15.73
N VAL A 18 19.77 2.49 14.76
CA VAL A 18 18.74 1.47 14.83
C VAL A 18 18.72 0.68 13.52
N LYS A 19 18.81 -0.65 13.59
CA LYS A 19 18.76 -1.53 12.39
C LYS A 19 17.35 -1.90 11.96
N SER A 20 16.42 -1.95 12.89
CA SER A 20 15.01 -2.29 12.59
C SER A 20 14.07 -1.66 13.61
N ILE A 21 12.83 -1.40 13.21
CA ILE A 21 11.76 -0.86 14.06
C ILE A 21 10.64 -1.89 14.20
N LYS A 22 9.91 -1.84 15.32
CA LYS A 22 8.74 -2.69 15.52
C LYS A 22 7.65 -2.32 14.51
N ARG A 23 7.10 -3.32 13.82
CA ARG A 23 5.97 -3.12 12.92
C ARG A 23 4.70 -2.86 13.73
N VAL A 24 3.94 -1.84 13.32
CA VAL A 24 2.62 -1.58 13.87
C VAL A 24 1.60 -2.33 13.00
N PHE A 25 0.83 -3.22 13.62
CA PHE A 25 -0.29 -3.89 12.95
C PHE A 25 -1.40 -2.86 12.67
N ARG A 26 -1.84 -2.79 11.43
CA ARG A 26 -2.98 -1.97 11.00
C ARG A 26 -4.03 -2.87 10.39
N PRO A 27 -5.32 -2.69 10.72
CA PRO A 27 -6.40 -3.43 10.05
C PRO A 27 -6.37 -3.12 8.54
N SER A 28 -6.03 -4.14 7.75
CA SER A 28 -5.84 -4.01 6.29
C SER A 28 -7.00 -4.58 5.48
N SER A 29 -7.99 -5.17 6.16
CA SER A 29 -9.22 -5.74 5.62
C SER A 29 -10.39 -5.46 6.57
N ARG A 30 -11.61 -5.71 6.14
CA ARG A 30 -12.82 -5.74 6.97
C ARG A 30 -13.18 -7.17 7.42
N ASP A 31 -12.58 -8.17 6.79
CA ASP A 31 -12.71 -9.57 7.19
C ASP A 31 -12.00 -9.80 8.53
N ILE A 32 -12.78 -10.03 9.58
CA ILE A 32 -12.28 -10.17 10.95
C ILE A 32 -11.48 -11.48 11.10
N GLU A 33 -11.89 -12.55 10.43
CA GLU A 33 -11.21 -13.84 10.49
C GLU A 33 -9.83 -13.75 9.82
N PHE A 34 -9.78 -13.11 8.66
CA PHE A 34 -8.52 -12.83 7.99
C PHE A 34 -7.59 -11.95 8.83
N LEU A 35 -8.10 -10.93 9.50
CA LEU A 35 -7.28 -10.09 10.39
C LEU A 35 -6.77 -10.85 11.62
N ALA A 36 -7.57 -11.75 12.19
CA ALA A 36 -7.16 -12.63 13.29
C ALA A 36 -6.05 -13.58 12.83
N PHE A 37 -6.22 -14.21 11.68
CA PHE A 37 -5.18 -15.05 11.07
C PHE A 37 -3.86 -14.28 10.88
N LEU A 38 -3.90 -13.09 10.26
CA LEU A 38 -2.69 -12.27 10.06
C LEU A 38 -1.98 -11.89 11.36
N ARG A 39 -2.74 -11.67 12.42
CA ARG A 39 -2.18 -11.23 13.70
C ARG A 39 -1.57 -12.38 14.49
N GLU A 40 -2.18 -13.56 14.47
CA GLU A 40 -1.94 -14.62 15.44
C GLU A 40 -1.33 -15.89 14.82
N GLN A 41 -1.57 -16.13 13.52
CA GLN A 41 -1.28 -17.41 12.90
C GLN A 41 -0.36 -17.30 11.66
N ASP A 42 -0.21 -16.13 11.06
CA ASP A 42 0.63 -15.97 9.87
C ASP A 42 2.13 -15.96 10.22
N PRO A 43 2.89 -17.06 9.96
CA PRO A 43 4.30 -17.14 10.29
C PRO A 43 5.16 -16.25 9.41
N LEU A 44 4.64 -15.78 8.28
CA LEU A 44 5.32 -14.91 7.34
C LEU A 44 5.13 -13.42 7.67
N GLN A 45 4.29 -13.11 8.66
CA GLN A 45 4.03 -11.74 9.06
C GLN A 45 5.23 -11.17 9.84
N PRO A 46 6.02 -10.25 9.26
CA PRO A 46 7.19 -9.74 9.96
C PRO A 46 6.76 -8.86 11.15
N THR A 47 7.35 -9.09 12.30
CA THR A 47 7.14 -8.29 13.51
C THR A 47 8.00 -7.02 13.55
N ARG A 48 9.00 -6.96 12.69
CA ARG A 48 9.94 -5.83 12.58
C ARG A 48 10.15 -5.44 11.11
N VAL A 49 10.43 -4.16 10.89
CA VAL A 49 10.79 -3.61 9.57
C VAL A 49 12.25 -3.20 9.60
N PRO A 50 13.12 -3.79 8.73
CA PRO A 50 14.49 -3.35 8.58
C PRO A 50 14.56 -1.89 8.10
N LEU A 51 15.49 -1.09 8.61
CA LEU A 51 15.65 0.29 8.14
C LEU A 51 16.22 0.36 6.72
N ASP A 52 16.99 -0.63 6.29
CA ASP A 52 17.47 -0.72 4.91
C ASP A 52 16.31 -0.81 3.91
N TRP A 53 15.23 -1.53 4.27
CA TRP A 53 14.01 -1.57 3.46
C TRP A 53 13.35 -0.18 3.35
N VAL A 54 13.34 0.60 4.45
CA VAL A 54 12.81 1.98 4.43
C VAL A 54 13.67 2.87 3.53
N GLY A 55 14.99 2.69 3.55
CA GLY A 55 15.93 3.38 2.67
C GLY A 55 15.72 3.06 1.19
N ALA A 56 15.58 1.77 0.86
CA ALA A 56 15.28 1.33 -0.50
C ALA A 56 13.95 1.90 -1.01
N MET A 57 12.93 1.95 -0.14
CA MET A 57 11.65 2.57 -0.49
C MET A 57 11.77 4.08 -0.73
N ASP A 58 12.59 4.80 0.04
CA ASP A 58 12.83 6.24 -0.17
C ASP A 58 13.49 6.50 -1.52
N GLN A 59 14.49 5.68 -1.87
CA GLN A 59 15.14 5.74 -3.18
C GLN A 59 14.13 5.47 -4.30
N TRP A 60 13.37 4.38 -4.20
CA TRP A 60 12.37 4.00 -5.20
C TRP A 60 11.30 5.10 -5.42
N ILE A 61 10.79 5.72 -4.35
CA ILE A 61 9.84 6.83 -4.46
C ILE A 61 10.43 7.99 -5.25
N SER A 62 11.70 8.29 -5.03
CA SER A 62 12.40 9.37 -5.73
C SER A 62 12.63 9.05 -7.21
N GLU A 63 12.98 7.81 -7.53
CA GLU A 63 13.15 7.30 -8.90
C GLU A 63 11.80 7.27 -9.65
N PHE A 64 10.75 6.76 -9.00
CA PHE A 64 9.42 6.72 -9.59
C PHE A 64 8.87 8.10 -9.91
N ALA A 65 9.13 9.10 -9.08
CA ALA A 65 8.73 10.48 -9.33
C ALA A 65 9.40 11.10 -10.58
N GLN A 66 10.50 10.51 -11.06
CA GLN A 66 11.24 10.90 -12.26
C GLN A 66 10.98 9.96 -13.44
N ALA A 67 10.11 8.96 -13.28
CA ALA A 67 9.84 7.98 -14.32
C ALA A 67 9.25 8.65 -15.57
N LYS A 68 9.68 8.16 -16.73
CA LYS A 68 9.11 8.57 -18.00
C LYS A 68 7.66 8.12 -18.09
N LYS A 69 6.85 8.86 -18.84
CA LYS A 69 5.48 8.46 -19.15
C LYS A 69 5.44 7.12 -19.88
N VAL A 70 4.43 6.33 -19.54
CA VAL A 70 4.23 4.99 -20.08
C VAL A 70 2.86 4.94 -20.75
N ASP A 71 2.82 4.45 -21.98
CA ASP A 71 1.60 4.34 -22.78
C ASP A 71 0.86 3.00 -22.59
N TYR A 72 1.40 2.13 -21.74
CA TYR A 72 0.77 0.85 -21.45
C TYR A 72 -0.56 1.08 -20.70
N PRO A 73 -1.66 0.40 -21.12
CA PRO A 73 -2.94 0.50 -20.44
C PRO A 73 -2.85 -0.12 -19.04
N VAL A 74 -3.24 0.66 -18.02
CA VAL A 74 -3.22 0.24 -16.61
C VAL A 74 -4.59 0.48 -15.99
N HIS A 75 -5.12 -0.53 -15.31
CA HIS A 75 -6.31 -0.40 -14.49
C HIS A 75 -5.94 -0.56 -13.03
N ILE A 76 -6.18 0.46 -12.22
CA ILE A 76 -5.96 0.44 -10.77
C ILE A 76 -7.30 0.29 -10.07
N ILE A 77 -7.37 -0.71 -9.19
CA ILE A 77 -8.50 -0.90 -8.27
C ILE A 77 -8.02 -0.51 -6.88
N GLN A 78 -8.69 0.45 -6.23
CA GLN A 78 -8.25 1.04 -4.97
C GLN A 78 -9.40 1.14 -3.97
N GLY A 79 -9.16 0.69 -2.73
CA GLY A 79 -10.07 0.91 -1.61
C GLY A 79 -9.96 2.34 -1.06
N ASP A 80 -11.08 3.01 -0.84
CA ASP A 80 -11.09 4.40 -0.34
C ASP A 80 -10.84 4.51 1.19
N ASN A 81 -10.90 3.39 1.90
CA ASN A 81 -10.59 3.30 3.34
C ASN A 81 -9.18 2.70 3.60
N ASP A 82 -8.32 2.64 2.58
CA ASP A 82 -6.92 2.23 2.76
C ASP A 82 -6.18 3.23 3.66
N LYS A 83 -5.77 2.74 4.85
CA LYS A 83 -4.97 3.49 5.84
C LYS A 83 -3.51 3.05 5.86
N THR A 84 -3.14 2.08 5.04
CA THR A 84 -1.78 1.57 4.92
C THR A 84 -0.96 2.44 3.97
N LEU A 85 -1.56 2.84 2.86
CA LEU A 85 -0.95 3.70 1.86
C LEU A 85 -1.58 5.10 1.85
N ASP A 86 -0.82 6.08 1.39
CA ASP A 86 -1.36 7.37 0.93
C ASP A 86 -1.87 7.18 -0.51
N TRP A 87 -3.02 6.52 -0.63
CA TRP A 87 -3.56 6.13 -1.93
C TRP A 87 -3.91 7.33 -2.82
N LYS A 88 -4.30 8.47 -2.23
CA LYS A 88 -4.60 9.68 -2.99
C LYS A 88 -3.35 10.25 -3.64
N TYR A 89 -2.24 10.30 -2.88
CA TYR A 89 -0.95 10.69 -3.41
C TYR A 89 -0.48 9.68 -4.48
N ASN A 90 -0.59 8.38 -4.22
CA ASN A 90 -0.20 7.36 -5.19
C ASN A 90 -0.97 7.50 -6.50
N LEU A 91 -2.29 7.70 -6.46
CA LEU A 91 -3.09 7.91 -7.66
C LEU A 91 -2.69 9.19 -8.42
N SER A 92 -2.31 10.25 -7.70
CA SER A 92 -1.80 11.45 -8.35
C SER A 92 -0.51 11.19 -9.13
N GLN A 93 0.40 10.40 -8.57
CA GLN A 93 1.66 10.01 -9.23
C GLN A 93 1.40 9.07 -10.42
N PHE A 94 0.50 8.11 -10.29
CA PHE A 94 0.14 7.21 -11.39
C PHE A 94 -0.47 7.96 -12.57
N ARG A 95 -1.31 8.97 -12.33
CA ARG A 95 -1.85 9.83 -13.39
C ARG A 95 -0.78 10.63 -14.14
N LEU A 96 0.33 10.95 -13.49
CA LEU A 96 1.46 11.62 -14.13
C LEU A 96 2.30 10.64 -14.95
N THR A 97 2.32 9.36 -14.57
CA THR A 97 3.18 8.33 -15.16
C THR A 97 2.49 7.55 -16.29
N PHE A 98 1.21 7.19 -16.13
CA PHE A 98 0.48 6.36 -17.11
C PHE A 98 -0.48 7.21 -17.94
N ASN A 99 -0.30 7.23 -19.27
CA ASN A 99 -1.17 7.97 -20.17
C ASN A 99 -2.55 7.30 -20.32
N ALA A 100 -2.60 5.96 -20.32
CA ALA A 100 -3.82 5.15 -20.44
C ALA A 100 -4.19 4.53 -19.07
N LEU A 101 -4.53 5.38 -18.08
CA LEU A 101 -4.88 4.96 -16.73
C LEU A 101 -6.39 4.95 -16.50
N GLN A 102 -6.93 3.78 -16.17
CA GLN A 102 -8.26 3.61 -15.60
C GLN A 102 -8.17 3.45 -14.08
N VAL A 103 -9.12 4.01 -13.33
CA VAL A 103 -9.17 3.90 -11.87
C VAL A 103 -10.56 3.53 -11.41
N SER A 104 -10.66 2.44 -10.64
CA SER A 104 -11.89 2.02 -9.95
C SER A 104 -11.71 2.17 -8.44
N ILE A 105 -12.53 3.00 -7.83
CA ILE A 105 -12.54 3.18 -6.37
C ILE A 105 -13.62 2.29 -5.76
N ILE A 106 -13.20 1.42 -4.84
CA ILE A 106 -14.10 0.55 -4.08
C ILE A 106 -14.40 1.22 -2.74
N LYS A 107 -15.65 1.62 -2.55
CA LYS A 107 -16.08 2.28 -1.31
C LYS A 107 -15.97 1.35 -0.12
N ARG A 108 -15.45 1.88 0.99
CA ARG A 108 -15.27 1.21 2.28
C ARG A 108 -14.23 0.08 2.29
N ALA A 109 -13.63 -0.28 1.15
CA ALA A 109 -12.59 -1.30 1.10
C ALA A 109 -11.27 -0.78 1.68
N ASN A 110 -10.57 -1.65 2.39
CA ASN A 110 -9.25 -1.39 2.97
C ASN A 110 -8.12 -1.73 1.98
N HIS A 111 -6.94 -2.05 2.50
CA HIS A 111 -5.73 -2.27 1.70
C HIS A 111 -5.69 -3.63 1.00
N HIS A 112 -6.11 -4.70 1.70
CA HIS A 112 -6.09 -6.08 1.18
C HIS A 112 -7.39 -6.40 0.44
N LEU A 113 -7.56 -5.85 -0.76
CA LEU A 113 -8.78 -5.95 -1.54
C LEU A 113 -9.27 -7.40 -1.75
N VAL A 114 -8.35 -8.31 -2.11
CA VAL A 114 -8.68 -9.73 -2.37
C VAL A 114 -9.05 -10.53 -1.12
N ASN A 115 -8.78 -9.97 0.04
CA ASN A 115 -9.10 -10.55 1.35
C ASN A 115 -10.10 -9.69 2.13
N GLU A 116 -10.92 -8.91 1.44
CA GLU A 116 -12.03 -8.19 2.07
C GLU A 116 -13.22 -9.11 2.36
N GLU A 117 -14.19 -8.63 3.15
CA GLU A 117 -15.46 -9.32 3.35
C GLU A 117 -16.13 -9.67 2.01
N GLU A 118 -16.86 -10.78 1.95
CA GLU A 118 -17.36 -11.40 0.73
C GLU A 118 -18.05 -10.42 -0.23
N ALA A 119 -18.99 -9.63 0.26
CA ALA A 119 -19.72 -8.66 -0.57
C ALA A 119 -18.81 -7.60 -1.24
N LEU A 120 -17.70 -7.23 -0.59
CA LEU A 120 -16.70 -6.34 -1.19
C LEU A 120 -15.83 -7.09 -2.19
N ARG A 121 -15.44 -8.34 -1.91
CA ARG A 121 -14.65 -9.16 -2.85
C ARG A 121 -15.37 -9.37 -4.16
N GLU A 122 -16.65 -9.72 -4.16
CA GLU A 122 -17.46 -9.84 -5.37
C GLU A 122 -17.42 -8.56 -6.21
N SER A 123 -17.63 -7.41 -5.57
CA SER A 123 -17.55 -6.09 -6.21
C SER A 123 -16.17 -5.79 -6.80
N ILE A 124 -15.09 -6.26 -6.15
CA ILE A 124 -13.71 -6.08 -6.59
C ILE A 124 -13.42 -6.97 -7.81
N PHE A 125 -13.76 -8.26 -7.71
CA PHE A 125 -13.53 -9.21 -8.81
C PHE A 125 -14.32 -8.84 -10.07
N ALA A 126 -15.57 -8.37 -9.93
CA ALA A 126 -16.34 -7.82 -11.04
C ALA A 126 -15.69 -6.63 -11.77
N LYS A 127 -14.67 -5.97 -11.17
CA LYS A 127 -13.87 -4.92 -11.82
C LYS A 127 -12.63 -5.45 -12.52
N ILE A 128 -12.24 -6.69 -12.27
CA ILE A 128 -11.09 -7.34 -12.91
C ILE A 128 -11.48 -8.00 -14.21
N GLU A 129 -12.72 -8.48 -14.32
CA GLU A 129 -13.25 -9.24 -15.46
C GLU A 129 -13.63 -8.37 -16.69
N LEU A 130 -13.18 -7.14 -16.77
CA LEU A 130 -13.49 -6.21 -17.85
C LEU A 130 -12.45 -6.28 -18.98
#